data_829d6643b6c5f2ddd6b605aed064c31f
#
_entry.id   829d6643b6c5f2ddd6b605aed064c31f
#
_cell.length_a   1.000
_cell.length_b   1.000
_cell.length_c   1.000
_cell.angle_alpha   90.00
_cell.angle_beta   90.00
_cell.angle_gamma   90.00
#
_symmetry.space_group_name_H-M   'P 1'
#
loop_
_entity.id
_entity.type
_entity.pdbx_description
1 polymer ?
#
loop_
_entity_poly.entity_id
_entity_poly.type
_entity_poly.pdbx_seq_one_letter_code
_entity_poly.pdbx_strand_id
1 'polypeptide(L)'
;MHEYINLTAENIDNEHICCAIGDPKHQCWVDKKKERIKSKLKDWHIFRKLNDRGKMFIEYEPIETARVPVIGQNYEYIYCLWVAGSFKGKWIWKELLEYAINDAKEKKMSGVCTLVSKKKKPFLGEKKFFEHFGFKVVDTINDYELMVLKFDDKETPKFSDTARKMEIDSLEKAKNAPCIFNNWANFYKWEFISNTILNANALEKLLK
;
A
#
# COMPACT_ATOMS: atom_id res chain seq x y z
N MET A 1 4.85 -26.58 -5.64
CA MET A 1 4.61 -25.64 -4.50
C MET A 1 5.48 -24.43 -4.74
N HIS A 2 4.94 -23.22 -4.68
CA HIS A 2 5.74 -22.01 -4.82
C HIS A 2 6.54 -21.76 -3.54
N GLU A 3 7.79 -21.35 -3.69
CA GLU A 3 8.62 -20.98 -2.55
C GLU A 3 8.50 -19.48 -2.29
N TYR A 4 8.24 -19.07 -1.04
CA TYR A 4 8.11 -17.67 -0.64
C TYR A 4 9.10 -17.32 0.45
N ILE A 5 9.60 -16.09 0.42
CA ILE A 5 10.43 -15.51 1.47
C ILE A 5 9.79 -14.27 2.07
N ASN A 6 9.98 -14.08 3.37
CA ASN A 6 9.75 -12.81 4.03
C ASN A 6 11.05 -12.03 4.04
N LEU A 7 10.97 -10.71 3.85
CA LEU A 7 12.12 -9.85 4.02
C LEU A 7 12.47 -9.74 5.51
N THR A 8 13.75 -9.86 5.79
CA THR A 8 14.35 -9.70 7.12
C THR A 8 15.49 -8.68 7.06
N ALA A 9 16.05 -8.31 8.20
CA ALA A 9 17.20 -7.43 8.25
C ALA A 9 18.42 -8.00 7.50
N GLU A 10 18.55 -9.32 7.48
CA GLU A 10 19.69 -10.03 6.89
C GLU A 10 19.59 -10.16 5.37
N ASN A 11 18.37 -10.30 4.82
CA ASN A 11 18.19 -10.57 3.39
C ASN A 11 17.76 -9.36 2.55
N ILE A 12 17.18 -8.32 3.15
CA ILE A 12 16.55 -7.20 2.43
C ILE A 12 17.51 -6.46 1.49
N ASP A 13 18.79 -6.40 1.82
CA ASP A 13 19.78 -5.71 0.98
C ASP A 13 20.01 -6.43 -0.35
N ASN A 14 19.94 -7.75 -0.33
CA ASN A 14 20.15 -8.60 -1.50
C ASN A 14 18.86 -8.84 -2.30
N GLU A 15 17.71 -8.55 -1.71
CA GLU A 15 16.42 -8.79 -2.34
C GLU A 15 15.90 -7.56 -3.08
N HIS A 16 15.25 -7.80 -4.22
CA HIS A 16 14.48 -6.74 -4.87
C HIS A 16 13.16 -6.51 -4.15
N ILE A 17 12.79 -5.26 -4.04
CA ILE A 17 11.51 -4.83 -3.50
C ILE A 17 10.74 -4.02 -4.54
N CYS A 18 9.42 -4.03 -4.44
CA CYS A 18 8.49 -3.20 -5.23
C CYS A 18 8.52 -3.37 -6.76
N CYS A 19 7.81 -2.47 -7.43
CA CYS A 19 7.57 -2.50 -8.87
C CYS A 19 8.75 -1.98 -9.71
N ALA A 20 9.75 -1.33 -9.09
CA ALA A 20 10.86 -0.65 -9.78
C ALA A 20 12.08 -1.56 -9.99
N ILE A 21 11.85 -2.84 -10.29
CA ILE A 21 12.94 -3.80 -10.53
C ILE A 21 13.77 -3.36 -11.74
N GLY A 22 15.05 -3.09 -11.50
CA GLY A 22 16.04 -2.90 -12.56
C GLY A 22 15.99 -1.57 -13.29
N ASP A 23 15.28 -0.56 -12.78
CA ASP A 23 15.34 0.80 -13.29
C ASP A 23 16.28 1.67 -12.46
N PRO A 24 17.50 2.00 -12.96
CA PRO A 24 18.48 2.81 -12.23
C PRO A 24 17.95 4.18 -11.80
N LYS A 25 16.99 4.75 -12.56
CA LYS A 25 16.39 6.05 -12.23
C LYS A 25 15.61 6.03 -10.92
N HIS A 26 15.20 4.86 -10.47
CA HIS A 26 14.41 4.67 -9.27
C HIS A 26 15.21 4.11 -8.10
N GLN A 27 16.52 3.89 -8.25
CA GLN A 27 17.34 3.25 -7.22
C GLN A 27 17.29 4.00 -5.88
N CYS A 28 17.40 5.31 -5.87
CA CYS A 28 17.31 6.11 -4.66
C CYS A 28 15.99 5.88 -3.87
N TRP A 29 14.88 5.68 -4.58
CA TRP A 29 13.60 5.39 -3.95
C TRP A 29 13.52 3.97 -3.41
N VAL A 30 14.13 3.03 -4.12
CA VAL A 30 14.24 1.63 -3.67
C VAL A 30 15.04 1.57 -2.39
N ASP A 31 16.17 2.27 -2.32
CA ASP A 31 17.04 2.31 -1.14
C ASP A 31 16.30 2.90 0.08
N LYS A 32 15.66 4.05 -0.09
CA LYS A 32 14.83 4.66 0.96
C LYS A 32 13.69 3.75 1.42
N LYS A 33 13.08 3.01 0.49
CA LYS A 33 12.05 2.04 0.83
C LYS A 33 12.63 0.87 1.64
N LYS A 34 13.81 0.36 1.29
CA LYS A 34 14.51 -0.67 2.06
C LYS A 34 14.82 -0.19 3.48
N GLU A 35 15.36 1.01 3.63
CA GLU A 35 15.63 1.62 4.95
C GLU A 35 14.36 1.71 5.79
N ARG A 36 13.25 2.17 5.19
CA ARG A 36 11.96 2.22 5.87
C ARG A 36 11.49 0.84 6.32
N ILE A 37 11.52 -0.16 5.42
CA ILE A 37 11.12 -1.52 5.77
C ILE A 37 11.98 -2.04 6.93
N LYS A 38 13.32 -1.90 6.85
CA LYS A 38 14.23 -2.30 7.94
C LYS A 38 13.83 -1.69 9.28
N SER A 39 13.51 -0.39 9.30
CA SER A 39 13.11 0.28 10.54
C SER A 39 11.78 -0.22 11.11
N LYS A 40 10.95 -0.85 10.29
CA LYS A 40 9.60 -1.31 10.61
C LYS A 40 9.48 -2.82 10.86
N LEU A 41 10.50 -3.61 10.56
CA LEU A 41 10.48 -5.06 10.77
C LEU A 41 10.14 -5.43 12.23
N LYS A 42 10.63 -4.65 13.19
CA LYS A 42 10.31 -4.82 14.62
C LYS A 42 8.84 -4.48 14.97
N ASP A 43 8.17 -3.70 14.14
CA ASP A 43 6.78 -3.24 14.31
C ASP A 43 5.81 -4.10 13.50
N TRP A 44 6.19 -5.34 13.21
CA TRP A 44 5.39 -6.34 12.48
C TRP A 44 5.09 -5.99 11.02
N HIS A 45 5.88 -5.13 10.41
CA HIS A 45 5.83 -4.89 8.98
C HIS A 45 6.30 -6.12 8.21
N ILE A 46 5.47 -6.64 7.33
CA ILE A 46 5.76 -7.82 6.51
C ILE A 46 5.86 -7.41 5.04
N PHE A 47 6.95 -7.81 4.43
CA PHE A 47 7.08 -7.84 2.98
C PHE A 47 7.40 -9.27 2.56
N ARG A 48 6.39 -9.94 1.97
CA ARG A 48 6.50 -11.32 1.51
C ARG A 48 6.51 -11.37 0.00
N LYS A 49 7.44 -12.09 -0.58
CA LYS A 49 7.57 -12.24 -2.03
C LYS A 49 7.81 -13.68 -2.43
N LEU A 50 7.52 -14.01 -3.71
CA LEU A 50 7.99 -15.24 -4.30
C LEU A 50 9.52 -15.23 -4.31
N ASN A 51 10.16 -16.36 -4.00
CA ASN A 51 11.61 -16.53 -4.06
C ASN A 51 12.08 -16.63 -5.53
N ASP A 52 11.79 -15.56 -6.27
CA ASP A 52 12.16 -15.41 -7.67
C ASP A 52 12.31 -13.91 -7.99
N ARG A 53 12.98 -13.62 -9.12
CA ARG A 53 13.12 -12.25 -9.60
C ARG A 53 11.87 -11.83 -10.38
N GLY A 54 11.01 -11.09 -9.74
CA GLY A 54 9.77 -10.61 -10.37
C GLY A 54 8.91 -9.77 -9.43
N LYS A 55 7.78 -9.33 -9.97
CA LYS A 55 6.83 -8.48 -9.23
C LYS A 55 5.71 -9.34 -8.65
N MET A 56 6.04 -10.18 -7.68
CA MET A 56 5.12 -11.09 -7.00
C MET A 56 5.33 -10.95 -5.50
N PHE A 57 4.56 -10.06 -4.88
CA PHE A 57 4.72 -9.75 -3.46
C PHE A 57 3.44 -9.22 -2.83
N ILE A 58 3.38 -9.30 -1.51
CA ILE A 58 2.45 -8.58 -0.65
C ILE A 58 3.23 -7.80 0.42
N GLU A 59 2.75 -6.61 0.74
CA GLU A 59 3.30 -5.73 1.77
C GLU A 59 2.18 -5.26 2.68
N TYR A 60 2.32 -5.50 3.99
CA TYR A 60 1.35 -5.09 5.00
C TYR A 60 2.00 -4.85 6.36
N GLU A 61 1.32 -4.11 7.22
CA GLU A 61 1.70 -3.86 8.61
C GLU A 61 0.46 -3.55 9.46
N PRO A 62 0.55 -3.57 10.81
CA PRO A 62 -0.53 -3.12 11.67
C PRO A 62 -0.98 -1.71 11.32
N ILE A 63 -2.30 -1.49 11.30
CA ILE A 63 -2.92 -0.22 10.91
C ILE A 63 -2.44 0.94 11.79
N GLU A 64 -2.12 0.65 13.06
CA GLU A 64 -1.64 1.62 14.04
C GLU A 64 -0.29 2.24 13.66
N THR A 65 0.55 1.49 12.96
CA THR A 65 1.86 1.95 12.50
C THR A 65 1.88 2.35 11.04
N ALA A 66 0.78 2.07 10.32
CA ALA A 66 0.65 2.34 8.91
C ALA A 66 0.61 3.84 8.62
N ARG A 67 1.42 4.28 7.65
CA ARG A 67 1.46 5.68 7.22
C ARG A 67 0.42 5.96 6.14
N VAL A 68 -0.83 5.81 6.51
CA VAL A 68 -2.00 6.01 5.65
C VAL A 68 -3.06 6.81 6.41
N PRO A 69 -3.90 7.60 5.75
CA PRO A 69 -4.94 8.38 6.41
C PRO A 69 -6.15 7.50 6.75
N VAL A 70 -5.89 6.36 7.36
CA VAL A 70 -6.89 5.41 7.85
C VAL A 70 -6.64 5.21 9.33
N ILE A 71 -7.69 5.30 10.12
CA ILE A 71 -7.68 5.05 11.56
C ILE A 71 -8.46 3.78 11.87
N GLY A 72 -7.95 3.02 12.80
CA GLY A 72 -8.54 1.76 13.26
C GLY A 72 -7.64 1.15 14.32
N GLN A 73 -8.07 0.05 14.89
CA GLN A 73 -7.31 -0.71 15.87
C GLN A 73 -7.39 -2.19 15.57
N ASN A 74 -6.25 -2.86 15.72
CA ASN A 74 -6.15 -4.30 15.61
C ASN A 74 -6.51 -4.85 14.21
N TYR A 75 -6.07 -4.16 13.15
CA TYR A 75 -6.18 -4.60 11.76
C TYR A 75 -4.82 -4.63 11.08
N GLU A 76 -4.62 -5.57 10.16
CA GLU A 76 -3.51 -5.49 9.22
C GLU A 76 -3.91 -4.62 8.03
N TYR A 77 -3.06 -3.65 7.67
CA TYR A 77 -3.24 -2.81 6.49
C TYR A 77 -2.36 -3.29 5.34
N ILE A 78 -2.97 -3.74 4.24
CA ILE A 78 -2.27 -4.13 3.02
C ILE A 78 -1.98 -2.89 2.19
N TYR A 79 -0.69 -2.57 2.02
CA TYR A 79 -0.23 -1.49 1.15
C TYR A 79 -0.25 -1.87 -0.32
N CYS A 80 0.17 -3.08 -0.61
CA CYS A 80 0.32 -3.56 -1.98
C CYS A 80 0.23 -5.07 -2.04
N LEU A 81 -0.53 -5.56 -3.02
CA LEU A 81 -0.52 -6.94 -3.47
C LEU A 81 -0.34 -6.89 -4.98
N TRP A 82 0.77 -7.40 -5.48
CA TRP A 82 1.11 -7.29 -6.88
C TRP A 82 1.66 -8.59 -7.45
N VAL A 83 1.07 -9.01 -8.57
CA VAL A 83 1.56 -10.14 -9.37
C VAL A 83 1.54 -9.73 -10.83
N ALA A 84 2.69 -9.77 -11.49
CA ALA A 84 2.87 -9.29 -12.86
C ALA A 84 3.63 -10.28 -13.75
N GLY A 85 3.60 -10.01 -15.06
CA GLY A 85 4.35 -10.78 -16.05
C GLY A 85 3.82 -12.19 -16.23
N SER A 86 4.73 -13.13 -16.47
CA SER A 86 4.46 -14.56 -16.69
C SER A 86 3.89 -15.31 -15.47
N PHE A 87 3.82 -14.63 -14.33
CA PHE A 87 3.29 -15.18 -13.07
C PHE A 87 1.78 -14.96 -12.90
N LYS A 88 1.16 -14.18 -13.78
CA LYS A 88 -0.31 -14.02 -13.79
C LYS A 88 -0.99 -15.38 -14.06
N GLY A 89 -2.11 -15.60 -13.40
CA GLY A 89 -2.88 -16.85 -13.55
C GLY A 89 -2.36 -18.06 -12.78
N LYS A 90 -1.25 -17.96 -12.08
CA LYS A 90 -0.64 -19.05 -11.30
C LYS A 90 -1.06 -19.09 -9.82
N TRP A 91 -2.16 -18.44 -9.46
CA TRP A 91 -2.71 -18.40 -8.10
C TRP A 91 -1.81 -17.74 -7.03
N ILE A 92 -0.63 -17.23 -7.41
CA ILE A 92 0.35 -16.60 -6.51
C ILE A 92 -0.27 -15.45 -5.69
N TRP A 93 -1.11 -14.65 -6.32
CA TRP A 93 -1.80 -13.56 -5.64
C TRP A 93 -2.75 -14.07 -4.54
N LYS A 94 -3.39 -15.23 -4.77
CA LYS A 94 -4.24 -15.90 -3.79
C LYS A 94 -3.40 -16.37 -2.61
N GLU A 95 -2.31 -17.10 -2.87
CA GLU A 95 -1.41 -17.62 -1.84
C GLU A 95 -0.83 -16.48 -0.98
N LEU A 96 -0.47 -15.34 -1.60
CA LEU A 96 0.02 -14.16 -0.87
C LEU A 96 -1.06 -13.51 0.01
N LEU A 97 -2.29 -13.37 -0.50
CA LEU A 97 -3.38 -12.80 0.27
C LEU A 97 -3.81 -13.73 1.41
N GLU A 98 -3.94 -15.03 1.14
CA GLU A 98 -4.27 -16.03 2.16
C GLU A 98 -3.22 -16.06 3.28
N TYR A 99 -1.93 -15.89 2.93
CA TYR A 99 -0.87 -15.77 3.93
C TYR A 99 -1.12 -14.58 4.86
N ALA A 100 -1.40 -13.38 4.33
CA ALA A 100 -1.66 -12.20 5.14
C ALA A 100 -2.93 -12.36 6.00
N ILE A 101 -3.97 -12.98 5.47
CA ILE A 101 -5.21 -13.27 6.21
C ILE A 101 -4.93 -14.24 7.36
N ASN A 102 -4.16 -15.29 7.14
CA ASN A 102 -3.82 -16.27 8.16
C ASN A 102 -2.90 -15.69 9.24
N ASP A 103 -1.88 -14.92 8.83
CA ASP A 103 -0.99 -14.20 9.74
C ASP A 103 -1.79 -13.24 10.67
N ALA A 104 -2.73 -12.48 10.10
CA ALA A 104 -3.61 -11.62 10.89
C ALA A 104 -4.48 -12.41 11.88
N LYS A 105 -4.98 -13.58 11.49
CA LYS A 105 -5.75 -14.47 12.40
C LYS A 105 -4.88 -15.04 13.52
N GLU A 106 -3.66 -15.49 13.20
CA GLU A 106 -2.70 -16.01 14.18
C GLU A 106 -2.33 -14.95 15.22
N LYS A 107 -2.17 -13.70 14.77
CA LYS A 107 -1.96 -12.52 15.62
C LYS A 107 -3.20 -12.06 16.37
N LYS A 108 -4.35 -12.72 16.18
CA LYS A 108 -5.65 -12.35 16.77
C LYS A 108 -6.09 -10.92 16.40
N MET A 109 -5.78 -10.50 15.19
CA MET A 109 -6.28 -9.25 14.65
C MET A 109 -7.79 -9.32 14.41
N SER A 110 -8.44 -8.16 14.41
CA SER A 110 -9.88 -8.02 14.12
C SER A 110 -10.22 -8.10 12.62
N GLY A 111 -9.21 -8.05 11.78
CA GLY A 111 -9.37 -8.17 10.33
C GLY A 111 -8.19 -7.66 9.54
N VAL A 112 -8.43 -7.59 8.25
CA VAL A 112 -7.47 -7.07 7.25
C VAL A 112 -8.15 -5.98 6.44
N CYS A 113 -7.44 -4.90 6.14
CA CYS A 113 -7.96 -3.80 5.33
C CYS A 113 -7.01 -3.39 4.22
N THR A 114 -7.55 -2.76 3.20
CA THR A 114 -6.79 -2.24 2.06
C THR A 114 -7.54 -1.11 1.38
N LEU A 115 -6.82 -0.32 0.59
CA LEU A 115 -7.37 0.75 -0.22
C LEU A 115 -7.56 0.29 -1.66
N VAL A 116 -8.72 0.57 -2.22
CA VAL A 116 -9.04 0.40 -3.64
C VAL A 116 -9.63 1.68 -4.21
N SER A 117 -10.01 1.69 -5.48
CA SER A 117 -10.71 2.81 -6.08
C SER A 117 -11.84 2.37 -7.00
N LYS A 118 -12.87 3.24 -7.12
CA LYS A 118 -14.00 3.06 -8.04
C LYS A 118 -13.57 3.03 -9.50
N LYS A 119 -12.59 3.88 -9.85
CA LYS A 119 -11.97 3.93 -11.17
C LYS A 119 -10.59 3.31 -11.09
N LYS A 120 -10.17 2.61 -12.13
CA LYS A 120 -8.81 2.03 -12.20
C LYS A 120 -7.76 3.12 -12.00
N LYS A 121 -6.96 2.97 -10.96
CA LYS A 121 -5.83 3.86 -10.64
C LYS A 121 -4.53 3.06 -10.57
N PRO A 122 -3.39 3.67 -10.93
CA PRO A 122 -2.09 3.02 -10.75
C PRO A 122 -1.88 2.64 -9.28
N PHE A 123 -1.18 1.54 -9.04
CA PHE A 123 -0.72 1.09 -7.72
C PHE A 123 -1.80 0.63 -6.73
N LEU A 124 -3.07 0.64 -7.12
CA LEU A 124 -4.17 0.08 -6.32
C LEU A 124 -4.61 -1.27 -6.87
N GLY A 125 -5.00 -2.16 -5.97
CA GLY A 125 -5.59 -3.44 -6.30
C GLY A 125 -6.99 -3.31 -6.92
N GLU A 126 -7.41 -4.31 -7.65
CA GLU A 126 -8.74 -4.33 -8.25
C GLU A 126 -9.80 -4.69 -7.20
N LYS A 127 -10.82 -3.87 -7.05
CA LYS A 127 -11.91 -4.04 -6.07
C LYS A 127 -12.54 -5.43 -6.13
N LYS A 128 -12.92 -5.89 -7.33
CA LYS A 128 -13.56 -7.20 -7.55
C LYS A 128 -12.74 -8.37 -7.01
N PHE A 129 -11.42 -8.23 -7.05
CA PHE A 129 -10.51 -9.21 -6.50
C PHE A 129 -10.71 -9.37 -4.99
N PHE A 130 -10.69 -8.27 -4.24
CA PHE A 130 -10.88 -8.30 -2.79
C PHE A 130 -12.32 -8.69 -2.41
N GLU A 131 -13.32 -8.27 -3.18
CA GLU A 131 -14.71 -8.69 -2.99
C GLU A 131 -14.87 -10.23 -3.04
N HIS A 132 -14.13 -10.89 -3.95
CA HIS A 132 -14.12 -12.35 -4.04
C HIS A 132 -13.60 -13.04 -2.77
N PHE A 133 -12.74 -12.37 -2.00
CA PHE A 133 -12.24 -12.83 -0.69
C PHE A 133 -13.08 -12.37 0.49
N GLY A 134 -14.23 -11.78 0.23
CA GLY A 134 -15.16 -11.35 1.28
C GLY A 134 -14.89 -9.97 1.87
N PHE A 135 -13.94 -9.22 1.31
CA PHE A 135 -13.76 -7.83 1.70
C PHE A 135 -14.99 -6.99 1.30
N LYS A 136 -15.37 -6.07 2.16
CA LYS A 136 -16.49 -5.14 1.94
C LYS A 136 -16.01 -3.70 2.04
N VAL A 137 -16.56 -2.82 1.24
CA VAL A 137 -16.34 -1.37 1.35
C VAL A 137 -16.99 -0.89 2.64
N VAL A 138 -16.23 -0.22 3.48
CA VAL A 138 -16.68 0.30 4.78
C VAL A 138 -16.65 1.82 4.85
N ASP A 139 -15.81 2.47 4.05
CA ASP A 139 -15.74 3.94 3.97
C ASP A 139 -15.29 4.39 2.58
N THR A 140 -15.63 5.63 2.21
CA THR A 140 -15.33 6.18 0.88
C THR A 140 -14.97 7.64 0.96
N ILE A 141 -13.90 8.03 0.26
CA ILE A 141 -13.53 9.42 0.01
C ILE A 141 -13.29 9.60 -1.49
N ASN A 142 -14.09 10.43 -2.14
CA ASN A 142 -14.02 10.64 -3.60
C ASN A 142 -14.08 9.31 -4.38
N ASP A 143 -13.04 9.00 -5.13
CA ASP A 143 -12.90 7.75 -5.86
C ASP A 143 -12.30 6.60 -5.02
N TYR A 144 -11.83 6.88 -3.81
CA TYR A 144 -11.14 5.89 -2.97
C TYR A 144 -12.10 5.20 -2.03
N GLU A 145 -11.93 3.90 -1.90
CA GLU A 145 -12.75 3.05 -1.06
C GLU A 145 -11.85 2.24 -0.13
N LEU A 146 -12.13 2.31 1.17
CA LEU A 146 -11.52 1.45 2.17
C LEU A 146 -12.29 0.14 2.22
N MET A 147 -11.60 -0.95 1.95
CA MET A 147 -12.17 -2.30 2.04
C MET A 147 -11.64 -3.04 3.25
N VAL A 148 -12.52 -3.79 3.90
CA VAL A 148 -12.20 -4.54 5.12
C VAL A 148 -12.74 -5.96 5.03
N LEU A 149 -11.91 -6.93 5.42
CA LEU A 149 -12.29 -8.29 5.76
C LEU A 149 -12.27 -8.41 7.29
N LYS A 150 -13.45 -8.44 7.91
CA LYS A 150 -13.61 -8.56 9.37
C LYS A 150 -13.54 -10.01 9.83
N PHE A 151 -12.93 -10.22 10.99
CA PHE A 151 -12.92 -11.50 11.68
C PHE A 151 -13.77 -11.49 12.95
N ASP A 152 -14.07 -10.30 13.48
CA ASP A 152 -14.91 -10.09 14.66
C ASP A 152 -15.80 -8.85 14.49
N ASP A 153 -16.65 -8.54 15.50
CA ASP A 153 -17.56 -7.41 15.46
C ASP A 153 -17.00 -6.11 16.05
N LYS A 154 -15.69 -6.03 16.27
CA LYS A 154 -15.05 -4.82 16.78
C LYS A 154 -15.15 -3.66 15.81
N GLU A 155 -14.70 -2.47 16.27
CA GLU A 155 -14.77 -1.23 15.49
C GLU A 155 -14.14 -1.39 14.10
N THR A 156 -14.84 -0.89 13.12
CA THR A 156 -14.40 -0.96 11.72
C THR A 156 -13.49 0.23 11.40
N PRO A 157 -12.36 0.03 10.73
CA PRO A 157 -11.51 1.11 10.26
C PRO A 157 -12.25 2.11 9.38
N LYS A 158 -11.84 3.36 9.44
CA LYS A 158 -12.39 4.46 8.64
C LYS A 158 -11.29 5.42 8.18
N PHE A 159 -11.57 6.23 7.19
CA PHE A 159 -10.67 7.32 6.84
C PHE A 159 -10.58 8.34 7.98
N SER A 160 -9.39 8.89 8.19
CA SER A 160 -9.20 9.97 9.16
C SER A 160 -9.91 11.24 8.70
N ASP A 161 -10.28 12.10 9.65
CA ASP A 161 -10.91 13.39 9.33
C ASP A 161 -9.98 14.30 8.53
N THR A 162 -8.66 14.17 8.73
CA THR A 162 -7.65 14.87 7.94
C THR A 162 -7.66 14.47 6.48
N ALA A 163 -7.93 13.20 6.17
CA ALA A 163 -8.08 12.74 4.79
C ALA A 163 -9.28 13.38 4.08
N ARG A 164 -10.31 13.76 4.84
CA ARG A 164 -11.53 14.40 4.32
C ARG A 164 -11.41 15.91 4.14
N LYS A 165 -10.48 16.55 4.89
CA LYS A 165 -10.35 18.01 5.00
C LYS A 165 -8.96 18.52 4.60
N MET A 166 -8.26 17.84 3.70
CA MET A 166 -6.89 18.24 3.36
C MET A 166 -6.90 19.56 2.56
N GLU A 167 -7.00 20.68 3.29
CA GLU A 167 -6.56 21.98 2.83
C GLU A 167 -5.08 22.13 3.17
N ILE A 168 -4.24 22.12 2.15
CA ILE A 168 -2.80 22.36 2.33
C ILE A 168 -2.55 23.84 2.06
N ASP A 169 -2.53 24.61 3.11
CA ASP A 169 -2.37 26.06 3.10
C ASP A 169 -0.93 26.50 3.44
N SER A 170 -0.05 25.58 3.75
CA SER A 170 1.33 25.88 4.14
C SER A 170 2.31 24.80 3.75
N LEU A 171 3.60 25.19 3.63
CA LEU A 171 4.71 24.27 3.40
C LEU A 171 4.81 23.19 4.47
N GLU A 172 4.57 23.58 5.71
CA GLU A 172 4.63 22.68 6.86
C GLU A 172 3.53 21.62 6.78
N LYS A 173 2.29 22.01 6.46
CA LYS A 173 1.20 21.08 6.23
C LYS A 173 1.47 20.19 5.01
N ALA A 174 2.06 20.71 3.94
CA ALA A 174 2.45 19.91 2.78
C ALA A 174 3.52 18.87 3.14
N LYS A 175 4.51 19.22 3.95
CA LYS A 175 5.56 18.30 4.41
C LYS A 175 5.03 17.23 5.36
N ASN A 176 4.03 17.54 6.16
CA ASN A 176 3.44 16.66 7.15
C ASN A 176 2.15 15.98 6.63
N ALA A 177 1.69 16.33 5.43
CA ALA A 177 0.50 15.73 4.87
C ALA A 177 0.68 14.23 4.70
N PRO A 178 -0.22 13.40 5.26
CA PRO A 178 -0.21 11.98 4.97
C PRO A 178 -0.55 11.80 3.50
N CYS A 179 0.43 11.40 2.69
CA CYS A 179 0.17 11.00 1.34
C CYS A 179 -0.80 9.82 1.36
N ILE A 180 -1.99 10.01 0.81
CA ILE A 180 -3.00 8.94 0.64
C ILE A 180 -2.41 7.80 -0.21
N PHE A 181 -1.40 8.12 -1.02
CA PHE A 181 -0.69 7.19 -1.89
C PHE A 181 0.78 7.15 -1.53
N ASN A 182 1.24 5.99 -1.29
CA ASN A 182 2.53 5.62 -0.72
C ASN A 182 3.78 6.33 -1.25
N ASN A 183 3.78 7.08 -2.36
CA ASN A 183 5.05 7.57 -2.89
C ASN A 183 5.04 8.90 -3.64
N TRP A 184 3.88 9.47 -4.04
CA TRP A 184 3.89 10.66 -4.90
C TRP A 184 2.72 11.58 -4.61
N ALA A 185 3.03 12.83 -4.23
CA ALA A 185 2.08 13.93 -4.21
C ALA A 185 2.74 15.15 -4.86
N ASN A 186 2.07 15.72 -5.84
CA ASN A 186 2.51 16.95 -6.50
C ASN A 186 1.68 18.10 -5.95
N PHE A 187 2.36 19.15 -5.53
CA PHE A 187 1.76 20.39 -5.03
C PHE A 187 2.19 21.57 -5.89
N TYR A 188 1.25 22.45 -6.20
CA TYR A 188 1.53 23.74 -6.81
C TYR A 188 0.89 24.84 -5.99
N LYS A 189 1.66 25.83 -5.59
CA LYS A 189 1.23 26.91 -4.65
C LYS A 189 0.58 26.34 -3.39
N TRP A 190 1.12 25.18 -2.94
CA TRP A 190 0.69 24.44 -1.74
C TRP A 190 -0.66 23.72 -1.87
N GLU A 191 -1.27 23.77 -3.06
CA GLU A 191 -2.46 22.98 -3.35
C GLU A 191 -2.07 21.61 -3.93
N PHE A 192 -2.75 20.57 -3.47
CA PHE A 192 -2.58 19.22 -4.02
C PHE A 192 -3.12 19.17 -5.44
N ILE A 193 -2.27 18.81 -6.40
CA ILE A 193 -2.66 18.71 -7.80
C ILE A 193 -2.88 17.27 -8.23
N SER A 194 -1.96 16.37 -7.88
CA SER A 194 -1.94 15.03 -8.44
C SER A 194 -1.07 14.10 -7.62
N ASN A 195 -1.43 12.83 -7.64
CA ASN A 195 -0.64 11.73 -7.12
C ASN A 195 -0.01 10.87 -8.24
N THR A 196 0.06 11.40 -9.44
CA THR A 196 0.74 10.75 -10.58
C THR A 196 2.09 11.39 -10.83
N ILE A 197 3.04 10.60 -11.34
CA ILE A 197 4.32 11.15 -11.79
C ILE A 197 4.06 12.09 -12.96
N LEU A 198 4.34 13.37 -12.77
CA LEU A 198 4.23 14.37 -13.83
C LEU A 198 5.54 14.39 -14.64
N ASN A 199 5.44 14.20 -15.95
CA ASN A 199 6.51 14.56 -16.86
C ASN A 199 6.46 16.08 -17.16
N ALA A 200 7.51 16.64 -17.77
CA ALA A 200 7.61 18.07 -18.06
C ALA A 200 6.38 18.62 -18.81
N ASN A 201 5.88 17.89 -19.80
CA ASN A 201 4.71 18.31 -20.61
C ASN A 201 3.40 18.28 -19.78
N ALA A 202 3.27 17.34 -18.86
CA ALA A 202 2.11 17.27 -17.96
C ALA A 202 2.16 18.40 -16.93
N LEU A 203 3.35 18.75 -16.44
CA LEU A 203 3.56 19.87 -15.53
C LEU A 203 3.24 21.19 -16.21
N GLU A 204 3.73 21.44 -17.43
CA GLU A 204 3.41 22.67 -18.20
C GLU A 204 1.92 22.86 -18.46
N LYS A 205 1.18 21.77 -18.69
CA LYS A 205 -0.29 21.82 -18.86
C LYS A 205 -1.05 22.18 -17.59
N LEU A 206 -0.49 21.83 -16.43
CA LEU A 206 -1.08 22.13 -15.12
C LEU A 206 -0.73 23.54 -14.63
N LEU A 207 0.33 24.14 -15.16
CA LEU A 207 0.79 25.47 -14.78
C LEU A 207 0.20 26.60 -15.66
N LYS A 208 -0.51 26.25 -16.73
CA LYS A 208 -1.29 27.18 -17.58
C LYS A 208 -2.73 27.27 -17.09
#